data_39be5371cf5f7e67362484b8b57d2d9d
#
_entry.id   39be5371cf5f7e67362484b8b57d2d9d
#
_cell.length_a   1.000
_cell.length_b   1.000
_cell.length_c   1.000
_cell.angle_alpha   90.00
_cell.angle_beta   90.00
_cell.angle_gamma   90.00
#
_symmetry.space_group_name_H-M   'P 1'
#
loop_
_entity.id
_entity.type
_entity.pdbx_description
1 polymer ?
#
loop_
_entity_poly.entity_id
_entity_poly.type
_entity_poly.pdbx_seq_one_letter_code
_entity_poly.pdbx_strand_id
1 'polypeptide(L)'
;MSVLSARLKRLVQSLRTSREHLEAEDEERSASRRGTDPIGALASRQRARVSGVLQAVTYRSSQDKPILVGQLYDGTGSIVLVWWGRRRIAGIKPGIHLLAEGRVADGTHRLQIHNPAYQLLGPGQ
;
A
#
# COMPACT_ATOMS: atom_id res chain seq x y z
N MET A 1 -2.08 -0.90 -40.12
CA MET A 1 -2.46 -1.43 -38.81
C MET A 1 -3.87 -1.90 -38.84
N SER A 2 -4.07 -3.08 -38.43
CA SER A 2 -5.37 -3.73 -38.55
C SER A 2 -6.30 -3.43 -37.38
N VAL A 3 -7.59 -3.50 -37.64
CA VAL A 3 -8.65 -3.43 -36.64
C VAL A 3 -8.45 -4.53 -35.56
N LEU A 4 -7.87 -5.66 -35.96
CA LEU A 4 -7.57 -6.78 -35.09
C LEU A 4 -6.59 -6.39 -33.97
N SER A 5 -5.55 -5.61 -34.27
CA SER A 5 -4.59 -5.15 -33.27
C SER A 5 -5.26 -4.25 -32.22
N ALA A 6 -6.16 -3.37 -32.62
CA ALA A 6 -6.91 -2.50 -31.71
C ALA A 6 -7.85 -3.32 -30.82
N ARG A 7 -8.51 -4.32 -31.37
CA ARG A 7 -9.39 -5.23 -30.61
C ARG A 7 -8.61 -6.04 -29.59
N LEU A 8 -7.42 -6.52 -29.97
CA LEU A 8 -6.56 -7.26 -29.05
C LEU A 8 -6.11 -6.40 -27.88
N LYS A 9 -5.72 -5.16 -28.15
CA LYS A 9 -5.33 -4.21 -27.08
C LYS A 9 -6.47 -3.95 -26.12
N ARG A 10 -7.69 -3.78 -26.62
CA ARG A 10 -8.87 -3.57 -25.78
C ARG A 10 -9.18 -4.80 -24.93
N LEU A 11 -9.03 -6.01 -25.49
CA LEU A 11 -9.24 -7.25 -24.75
C LEU A 11 -8.22 -7.40 -23.63
N VAL A 12 -6.94 -7.16 -23.90
CA VAL A 12 -5.88 -7.22 -22.90
C VAL A 12 -6.12 -6.20 -21.79
N GLN A 13 -6.53 -4.99 -22.17
CA GLN A 13 -6.83 -3.93 -21.18
C GLN A 13 -8.04 -4.33 -20.31
N SER A 14 -9.07 -4.91 -20.90
CA SER A 14 -10.24 -5.37 -20.16
C SER A 14 -9.88 -6.47 -19.17
N LEU A 15 -9.07 -7.44 -19.58
CA LEU A 15 -8.61 -8.52 -18.69
C LEU A 15 -7.74 -7.99 -17.55
N ARG A 16 -6.87 -7.04 -17.84
CA ARG A 16 -6.01 -6.40 -16.83
C ARG A 16 -6.85 -5.65 -15.81
N THR A 17 -7.84 -4.87 -16.24
CA THR A 17 -8.74 -4.13 -15.37
C THR A 17 -9.53 -5.07 -14.47
N SER A 18 -10.03 -6.19 -15.02
CA SER A 18 -10.74 -7.19 -14.23
C SER A 18 -9.86 -7.82 -13.16
N ARG A 19 -8.60 -8.12 -13.49
CA ARG A 19 -7.64 -8.67 -12.52
C ARG A 19 -7.35 -7.67 -11.40
N GLU A 20 -7.09 -6.42 -11.74
CA GLU A 20 -6.86 -5.38 -10.74
C GLU A 20 -8.06 -5.20 -9.82
N HIS A 21 -9.26 -5.27 -10.36
CA HIS A 21 -10.50 -5.19 -9.59
C HIS A 21 -10.63 -6.35 -8.60
N LEU A 22 -10.34 -7.57 -9.05
CA LEU A 22 -10.37 -8.75 -8.19
C LEU A 22 -9.31 -8.70 -7.10
N GLU A 23 -8.10 -8.25 -7.43
CA GLU A 23 -7.02 -8.08 -6.45
C GLU A 23 -7.40 -7.05 -5.38
N ALA A 24 -8.03 -5.94 -5.79
CA ALA A 24 -8.51 -4.92 -4.86
C ALA A 24 -9.57 -5.48 -3.92
N GLU A 25 -10.53 -6.24 -4.43
CA GLU A 25 -11.57 -6.87 -3.62
C GLU A 25 -10.99 -7.88 -2.63
N ASP A 26 -9.99 -8.66 -3.06
CA ASP A 26 -9.33 -9.63 -2.19
C ASP A 26 -8.59 -8.96 -1.05
N GLU A 27 -7.86 -7.88 -1.34
CA GLU A 27 -7.15 -7.11 -0.31
C GLU A 27 -8.13 -6.45 0.67
N GLU A 28 -9.22 -5.90 0.15
CA GLU A 28 -10.25 -5.29 0.99
C GLU A 28 -10.89 -6.30 1.93
N ARG A 29 -11.23 -7.49 1.43
CA ARG A 29 -11.79 -8.55 2.27
C ARG A 29 -10.81 -9.00 3.34
N SER A 30 -9.54 -9.15 2.98
CA SER A 30 -8.51 -9.56 3.93
C SER A 30 -8.32 -8.52 5.03
N ALA A 31 -8.26 -7.25 4.68
CA ALA A 31 -8.15 -6.17 5.66
C ALA A 31 -9.39 -6.09 6.56
N SER A 32 -10.58 -6.28 5.99
CA SER A 32 -11.82 -6.31 6.75
C SER A 32 -11.82 -7.46 7.77
N ARG A 33 -11.34 -8.62 7.39
CA ARG A 33 -11.23 -9.76 8.33
C ARG A 33 -10.27 -9.49 9.47
N ARG A 34 -9.21 -8.70 9.23
CA ARG A 34 -8.25 -8.30 10.27
C ARG A 34 -8.82 -7.23 11.18
N GLY A 35 -9.92 -6.58 10.78
CA GLY A 35 -10.54 -5.51 11.55
C GLY A 35 -9.74 -4.20 11.53
N THR A 36 -8.93 -3.97 10.49
CA THR A 36 -8.17 -2.73 10.34
C THR A 36 -9.01 -1.65 9.65
N ASP A 37 -8.61 -0.40 9.84
CA ASP A 37 -9.33 0.75 9.27
C ASP A 37 -9.16 0.79 7.75
N PRO A 38 -10.23 1.02 6.99
CA PRO A 38 -10.10 1.20 5.54
C PRO A 38 -9.24 2.41 5.21
N ILE A 39 -8.19 2.22 4.43
CA ILE A 39 -7.26 3.30 4.07
C ILE A 39 -8.00 4.41 3.32
N GLY A 40 -8.92 4.06 2.43
CA GLY A 40 -9.68 5.03 1.65
C GLY A 40 -10.60 5.93 2.46
N ALA A 41 -10.85 5.59 3.73
CA ALA A 41 -11.73 6.37 4.61
C ALA A 41 -10.97 7.14 5.70
N LEU A 42 -9.64 7.11 5.70
CA LEU A 42 -8.84 7.78 6.73
C LEU A 42 -8.86 9.29 6.59
N ALA A 43 -8.76 9.97 7.73
CA ALA A 43 -8.62 11.41 7.80
C ALA A 43 -7.28 11.77 8.45
N SER A 44 -6.74 12.93 8.08
CA SER A 44 -5.53 13.47 8.71
C SER A 44 -5.73 13.65 10.21
N ARG A 45 -4.66 13.40 10.98
CA ARG A 45 -4.59 13.49 12.46
C ARG A 45 -5.29 12.36 13.19
N GLN A 46 -5.97 11.49 12.48
CA GLN A 46 -6.59 10.29 13.06
C GLN A 46 -5.50 9.31 13.48
N ARG A 47 -5.68 8.63 14.61
CA ARG A 47 -4.89 7.44 14.89
C ARG A 47 -5.51 6.27 14.14
N ALA A 48 -4.71 5.53 13.41
CA ALA A 48 -5.20 4.48 12.54
C ALA A 48 -4.41 3.20 12.68
N ARG A 49 -5.09 2.10 12.47
CA ARG A 49 -4.52 0.77 12.37
C ARG A 49 -4.92 0.22 11.01
N VAL A 50 -3.94 0.04 10.14
CA VAL A 50 -4.15 -0.33 8.74
C VAL A 50 -3.41 -1.60 8.41
N SER A 51 -3.84 -2.30 7.37
CA SER A 51 -3.14 -3.49 6.89
C SER A 51 -3.33 -3.63 5.40
N GLY A 52 -2.42 -4.34 4.75
CA GLY A 52 -2.50 -4.58 3.33
C GLY A 52 -1.19 -5.10 2.78
N VAL A 53 -1.01 -4.91 1.48
CA VAL A 53 0.19 -5.31 0.77
C VAL A 53 1.07 -4.10 0.48
N LEU A 54 2.38 -4.25 0.71
CA LEU A 54 3.35 -3.24 0.28
C LEU A 54 3.54 -3.35 -1.22
N GLN A 55 3.12 -2.33 -1.95
CA GLN A 55 3.26 -2.29 -3.41
C GLN A 55 4.62 -1.77 -3.85
N ALA A 56 5.23 -0.90 -3.03
CA ALA A 56 6.52 -0.30 -3.34
C ALA A 56 7.27 -0.01 -2.06
N VAL A 57 8.59 -0.14 -2.14
CA VAL A 57 9.50 0.24 -1.05
C VAL A 57 10.64 1.03 -1.69
N THR A 58 10.88 2.23 -1.21
CA THR A 58 11.85 3.14 -1.78
C THR A 58 12.75 3.69 -0.68
N TYR A 59 14.04 3.75 -0.96
CA TYR A 59 15.00 4.45 -0.11
C TYR A 59 15.18 5.87 -0.63
N ARG A 60 15.18 6.82 0.30
CA ARG A 60 15.48 8.23 0.01
C ARG A 60 16.48 8.76 1.03
N SER A 61 17.17 9.84 0.67
CA SER A 61 18.00 10.58 1.57
C SER A 61 17.46 12.00 1.66
N SER A 62 17.24 12.48 2.88
CA SER A 62 16.78 13.86 3.12
C SER A 62 17.66 14.47 4.20
N GLN A 63 18.31 15.60 3.88
CA GLN A 63 19.22 16.28 4.81
C GLN A 63 20.26 15.32 5.38
N ASP A 64 20.85 14.50 4.51
CA ASP A 64 21.84 13.48 4.83
C ASP A 64 21.35 12.38 5.77
N LYS A 65 20.05 12.28 5.95
CA LYS A 65 19.43 11.22 6.75
C LYS A 65 18.72 10.22 5.85
N PRO A 66 18.89 8.91 6.10
CA PRO A 66 18.18 7.91 5.34
C PRO A 66 16.70 7.91 5.71
N ILE A 67 15.86 7.65 4.72
CA ILE A 67 14.42 7.50 4.89
C ILE A 67 13.98 6.29 4.07
N LEU A 68 13.29 5.36 4.72
CA LEU A 68 12.66 4.24 4.03
C LEU A 68 11.17 4.54 3.88
N VAL A 69 10.67 4.41 2.64
CA VAL A 69 9.28 4.77 2.31
C VAL A 69 8.61 3.54 1.71
N GLY A 70 7.47 3.16 2.28
CA GLY A 70 6.64 2.08 1.76
C GLY A 70 5.27 2.59 1.37
N GLN A 71 4.69 2.01 0.32
CA GLN A 71 3.32 2.29 -0.09
C GLN A 71 2.45 1.07 0.23
N LEU A 72 1.52 1.24 1.15
CA LEU A 72 0.62 0.19 1.61
C LEU A 72 -0.74 0.33 0.94
N TYR A 73 -1.26 -0.77 0.43
CA TYR A 73 -2.52 -0.82 -0.32
C TYR A 73 -3.43 -1.89 0.27
N ASP A 74 -4.71 -1.54 0.50
CA ASP A 74 -5.70 -2.47 1.08
C ASP A 74 -6.93 -2.69 0.20
N GLY A 75 -6.89 -2.27 -1.06
CA GLY A 75 -8.03 -2.37 -1.96
C GLY A 75 -8.94 -1.15 -1.94
N THR A 76 -9.01 -0.41 -0.83
CA THR A 76 -9.80 0.83 -0.72
C THR A 76 -8.98 2.07 -1.03
N GLY A 77 -7.68 1.99 -0.85
CA GLY A 77 -6.77 3.12 -1.07
C GLY A 77 -5.35 2.75 -0.69
N SER A 78 -4.47 3.74 -0.78
CA SER A 78 -3.06 3.59 -0.43
C SER A 78 -2.64 4.65 0.56
N ILE A 79 -1.70 4.28 1.44
CA ILE A 79 -1.09 5.18 2.40
C ILE A 79 0.42 4.99 2.38
N VAL A 80 1.16 6.05 2.65
CA VAL A 80 2.62 6.01 2.66
C VAL A 80 3.11 5.80 4.09
N LEU A 81 3.98 4.83 4.28
CA LEU A 81 4.64 4.57 5.56
C LEU A 81 6.06 5.08 5.47
N VAL A 82 6.48 5.90 6.42
CA VAL A 82 7.78 6.56 6.40
C VAL A 82 8.56 6.19 7.65
N TRP A 83 9.71 5.53 7.46
CA TRP A 83 10.62 5.20 8.56
C TRP A 83 11.86 6.07 8.46
N TRP A 84 12.03 6.96 9.40
CA TRP A 84 13.15 7.87 9.47
C TRP A 84 14.39 7.19 10.05
N GLY A 85 15.55 7.51 9.49
CA GLY A 85 16.81 6.96 9.98
C GLY A 85 17.09 5.52 9.56
N ARG A 86 16.30 4.97 8.65
CA ARG A 86 16.46 3.58 8.20
C ARG A 86 16.67 3.53 6.69
N ARG A 87 17.65 2.75 6.27
CA ARG A 87 17.86 2.44 4.85
C ARG A 87 17.14 1.17 4.43
N ARG A 88 17.00 0.27 5.39
CA ARG A 88 16.41 -1.02 5.19
C ARG A 88 15.85 -1.53 6.50
N ILE A 89 14.74 -2.25 6.41
CA ILE A 89 14.14 -2.94 7.55
C ILE A 89 13.94 -4.39 7.12
N ALA A 90 14.42 -5.34 7.92
CA ALA A 90 14.29 -6.76 7.62
C ALA A 90 12.84 -7.14 7.38
N GLY A 91 12.57 -7.83 6.28
CA GLY A 91 11.22 -8.26 5.91
C GLY A 91 10.37 -7.23 5.22
N ILE A 92 10.76 -5.96 5.22
CA ILE A 92 10.02 -4.88 4.52
C ILE A 92 10.50 -4.85 3.06
N LYS A 93 9.67 -5.37 2.17
CA LYS A 93 9.96 -5.44 0.73
C LYS A 93 8.64 -5.49 -0.04
N PRO A 94 8.65 -5.14 -1.34
CA PRO A 94 7.42 -5.20 -2.13
C PRO A 94 6.82 -6.60 -2.13
N GLY A 95 5.49 -6.65 -2.06
CA GLY A 95 4.73 -7.90 -2.11
C GLY A 95 4.41 -8.51 -0.75
N ILE A 96 5.03 -8.05 0.34
CA ILE A 96 4.69 -8.58 1.65
C ILE A 96 3.41 -7.92 2.19
N HIS A 97 2.75 -8.62 3.09
CA HIS A 97 1.62 -8.07 3.82
C HIS A 97 2.07 -7.63 5.20
N LEU A 98 1.58 -6.49 5.65
CA LEU A 98 1.86 -6.01 7.00
C LEU A 98 0.68 -5.25 7.59
N LEU A 99 0.72 -5.14 8.90
CA LEU A 99 -0.17 -4.29 9.68
C LEU A 99 0.66 -3.14 10.21
N ALA A 100 0.14 -1.93 10.14
CA ALA A 100 0.82 -0.74 10.63
C ALA A 100 -0.13 0.11 11.46
N GLU A 101 0.42 0.79 12.46
CA GLU A 101 -0.36 1.62 13.35
C GLU A 101 0.39 2.91 13.66
N GLY A 102 -0.36 4.02 13.66
CA GLY A 102 0.18 5.32 14.00
C GLY A 102 -0.79 6.43 13.70
N ARG A 103 -0.30 7.66 13.83
CA ARG A 103 -1.10 8.86 13.55
C ARG A 103 -0.97 9.21 12.07
N VAL A 104 -2.10 9.43 11.44
CA VAL A 104 -2.17 9.82 10.02
C VAL A 104 -1.79 11.28 9.88
N ALA A 105 -0.91 11.56 8.93
CA ALA A 105 -0.47 12.92 8.59
C ALA A 105 -0.73 13.20 7.12
N ASP A 106 -0.85 14.47 6.77
CA ASP A 106 -0.96 14.89 5.38
C ASP A 106 0.36 14.68 4.65
N GLY A 107 0.28 14.23 3.41
CA GLY A 107 1.40 14.15 2.49
C GLY A 107 1.08 14.92 1.22
N THR A 108 2.04 14.96 0.29
CA THR A 108 1.88 15.72 -0.96
C THR A 108 0.74 15.18 -1.82
N HIS A 109 0.66 13.86 -1.96
CA HIS A 109 -0.35 13.21 -2.79
C HIS A 109 -1.20 12.20 -2.05
N ARG A 110 -0.71 11.70 -0.92
CA ARG A 110 -1.37 10.68 -0.11
C ARG A 110 -1.15 10.96 1.36
N LEU A 111 -2.02 10.40 2.17
CA LEU A 111 -1.82 10.40 3.62
C LEU A 111 -0.58 9.57 3.96
N GLN A 112 0.03 9.87 5.08
CA GLN A 112 1.27 9.25 5.55
C GLN A 112 1.15 8.85 7.01
N ILE A 113 1.94 7.86 7.42
CA ILE A 113 2.20 7.57 8.82
C ILE A 113 3.71 7.54 8.99
N HIS A 114 4.23 8.41 9.86
CA HIS A 114 5.66 8.51 10.16
C HIS A 114 6.01 7.56 11.31
N ASN A 115 7.06 6.76 11.11
CA ASN A 115 7.56 5.79 12.08
C ASN A 115 6.44 4.91 12.65
N PRO A 116 5.64 4.26 11.80
CA PRO A 116 4.55 3.42 12.29
C PRO A 116 5.08 2.22 13.07
N ALA A 117 4.35 1.81 14.09
CA ALA A 117 4.49 0.46 14.61
C ALA A 117 3.99 -0.51 13.54
N TYR A 118 4.63 -1.65 13.38
CA TYR A 118 4.25 -2.57 12.32
C TYR A 118 4.42 -4.02 12.76
N GLN A 119 3.68 -4.89 12.07
CA GLN A 119 3.77 -6.32 12.23
C GLN A 119 3.73 -6.95 10.85
N LEU A 120 4.72 -7.79 10.54
CA LEU A 120 4.71 -8.56 9.30
C LEU A 120 3.65 -9.65 9.42
N LEU A 121 2.86 -9.83 8.35
CA LEU A 121 1.80 -10.83 8.31
C LEU A 121 2.27 -12.01 7.47
N GLY A 122 2.03 -13.22 8.00
CA GLY A 122 2.28 -14.44 7.25
C GLY A 122 1.07 -14.84 6.42
N PRO A 123 1.20 -15.93 5.63
CA PRO A 123 0.07 -16.46 4.85
C PRO A 123 -1.12 -16.76 5.75
N GLY A 124 -2.29 -16.33 5.34
CA GLY A 124 -3.53 -16.58 6.07
C GLY A 124 -3.81 -15.63 7.21
N GLN A 125 -2.95 -14.65 7.42
CA GLN A 125 -3.18 -13.63 8.46
C GLN A 125 -3.82 -12.37 7.90
#